data_849026646e9e83fb5ecc108b89b23d1d
#
_entry.id   849026646e9e83fb5ecc108b89b23d1d
#
_cell.length_a   1.000
_cell.length_b   1.000
_cell.length_c   1.000
_cell.angle_alpha   90.00
_cell.angle_beta   90.00
_cell.angle_gamma   90.00
#
_symmetry.space_group_name_H-M   'P 1'
#
loop_
_entity.id
_entity.type
_entity.pdbx_description
1 polymer ?
#
loop_
_entity_poly.entity_id
_entity_poly.type
_entity_poly.pdbx_seq_one_letter_code
_entity_poly.pdbx_strand_id
1 'polypeptide(L)'
;MQALAKKLKLLQVGDTAIRRNPLFYADAQRELERLERAGFNERRDWTRDRLSEVLWPASRSGYGLIVRGGRDIASWPLLTKAEVRAAPKAFAVGSQLFTIKASTGGTSGAPLEIVRSLPSVVFEQVCIDRMMQKVGVDARSAKCVVLRTETIKDPNDFNPPYWIHAGGGNRLVLSSTHLNAETIEEYARAIEEFAPECLLGYPTSLEALCLLLKQTKRRL
;
A
#
# COMPACT_ATOMS: atom_id res chain seq x y z
N MET A 1 -23.33 -3.02 -10.18
CA MET A 1 -21.94 -3.24 -10.64
C MET A 1 -21.33 -2.04 -11.37
N GLN A 2 -21.94 -1.47 -12.41
CA GLN A 2 -21.36 -0.34 -13.18
C GLN A 2 -21.09 0.92 -12.34
N ALA A 3 -21.96 1.28 -11.39
CA ALA A 3 -21.76 2.46 -10.53
C ALA A 3 -20.57 2.28 -9.56
N LEU A 4 -20.39 1.08 -9.01
CA LEU A 4 -19.25 0.75 -8.14
C LEU A 4 -17.94 0.76 -8.93
N ALA A 5 -17.92 0.18 -10.12
CA ALA A 5 -16.76 0.20 -11.01
C ALA A 5 -16.38 1.62 -11.45
N LYS A 6 -17.38 2.49 -11.72
CA LYS A 6 -17.16 3.90 -12.04
C LYS A 6 -16.60 4.69 -10.85
N LYS A 7 -17.09 4.42 -9.64
CA LYS A 7 -16.60 5.03 -8.40
C LYS A 7 -15.18 4.58 -8.08
N LEU A 8 -14.87 3.29 -8.26
CA LEU A 8 -13.52 2.74 -8.10
C LEU A 8 -12.54 3.30 -9.14
N LYS A 9 -12.93 3.47 -10.41
CA LYS A 9 -12.10 4.13 -11.43
C LYS A 9 -11.75 5.57 -11.07
N LEU A 10 -12.72 6.35 -10.59
CA LEU A 10 -12.50 7.74 -10.15
C LEU A 10 -11.60 7.80 -8.91
N LEU A 11 -11.78 6.91 -7.94
CA LEU A 11 -10.94 6.83 -6.75
C LEU A 11 -9.49 6.46 -7.10
N GLN A 12 -9.28 5.59 -8.08
CA GLN A 12 -7.94 5.16 -8.48
C GLN A 12 -7.18 6.20 -9.29
N VAL A 13 -7.87 6.96 -10.16
CA VAL A 13 -7.25 8.12 -10.84
C VAL A 13 -6.82 9.16 -9.80
N GLY A 14 -7.67 9.43 -8.81
CA GLY A 14 -7.37 10.32 -7.69
C GLY A 14 -6.19 9.80 -6.84
N ASP A 15 -6.18 8.51 -6.50
CA ASP A 15 -5.09 7.88 -5.73
C ASP A 15 -3.75 7.95 -6.48
N THR A 16 -3.75 7.68 -7.79
CA THR A 16 -2.54 7.79 -8.62
C THR A 16 -2.01 9.22 -8.67
N ALA A 17 -2.89 10.21 -8.84
CA ALA A 17 -2.50 11.62 -8.84
C ALA A 17 -1.97 12.08 -7.48
N ILE A 18 -2.56 11.60 -6.40
CA ILE A 18 -2.12 11.88 -5.03
C ILE A 18 -0.74 11.26 -4.77
N ARG A 19 -0.57 9.97 -5.06
CA ARG A 19 0.67 9.23 -4.81
C ARG A 19 1.86 9.71 -5.65
N ARG A 20 1.59 10.21 -6.85
CA ARG A 20 2.61 10.81 -7.73
C ARG A 20 2.44 12.32 -7.85
N ASN A 21 2.05 12.98 -6.75
CA ASN A 21 1.86 14.42 -6.73
C ASN A 21 3.14 15.15 -7.15
N PRO A 22 3.11 15.97 -8.21
CA PRO A 22 4.31 16.57 -8.80
C PRO A 22 5.03 17.53 -7.86
N LEU A 23 4.34 18.11 -6.86
CA LEU A 23 4.95 19.02 -5.88
C LEU A 23 5.95 18.31 -4.96
N PHE A 24 5.81 17.00 -4.76
CA PHE A 24 6.63 16.22 -3.82
C PHE A 24 7.40 15.09 -4.50
N TYR A 25 6.93 14.61 -5.67
CA TYR A 25 7.46 13.41 -6.29
C TYR A 25 8.92 13.57 -6.74
N ALA A 26 9.24 14.69 -7.39
CA ALA A 26 10.59 14.92 -7.88
C ALA A 26 11.62 15.06 -6.76
N ASP A 27 11.24 15.70 -5.64
CA ASP A 27 12.10 15.83 -4.46
C ASP A 27 12.32 14.49 -3.78
N ALA A 28 11.25 13.72 -3.59
CA ALA A 28 11.32 12.38 -3.04
C ALA A 28 12.19 11.44 -3.89
N GLN A 29 12.11 11.55 -5.23
CA GLN A 29 12.94 10.78 -6.14
C GLN A 29 14.42 11.14 -6.00
N ARG A 30 14.76 12.43 -5.97
CA ARG A 30 16.15 12.89 -5.75
C ARG A 30 16.71 12.42 -4.41
N GLU A 31 15.88 12.48 -3.35
CA GLU A 31 16.27 11.98 -2.04
C GLU A 31 16.55 10.47 -2.06
N LEU A 32 15.68 9.66 -2.68
CA LEU A 32 15.89 8.23 -2.81
C LEU A 32 17.16 7.90 -3.60
N GLU A 33 17.38 8.57 -4.73
CA GLU A 33 18.58 8.37 -5.56
C GLU A 33 19.87 8.75 -4.80
N ARG A 34 19.84 9.80 -3.98
CA ARG A 34 20.95 10.17 -3.10
C ARG A 34 21.22 9.07 -2.08
N LEU A 35 20.17 8.54 -1.44
CA LEU A 35 20.28 7.48 -0.43
C LEU A 35 20.76 6.15 -1.01
N GLU A 36 20.41 5.84 -2.26
CA GLU A 36 20.92 4.64 -2.94
C GLU A 36 22.44 4.69 -3.16
N ARG A 37 22.99 5.89 -3.39
CA ARG A 37 24.43 6.11 -3.56
C ARG A 37 25.17 6.31 -2.23
N ALA A 38 24.44 6.63 -1.18
CA ALA A 38 24.97 6.95 0.13
C ALA A 38 25.63 5.74 0.80
N GLY A 39 26.68 5.99 1.57
CA GLY A 39 27.33 5.00 2.43
C GLY A 39 26.48 4.68 3.66
N PHE A 40 26.91 3.65 4.40
CA PHE A 40 26.19 3.20 5.60
C PHE A 40 26.00 4.33 6.65
N ASN A 41 27.04 5.09 6.93
CA ASN A 41 26.97 6.15 7.93
C ASN A 41 25.98 7.26 7.52
N GLU A 42 26.01 7.69 6.26
CA GLU A 42 25.10 8.72 5.76
C GLU A 42 23.64 8.26 5.84
N ARG A 43 23.36 6.99 5.46
CA ARG A 43 21.99 6.43 5.60
C ARG A 43 21.55 6.33 7.05
N ARG A 44 22.46 5.96 7.96
CA ARG A 44 22.17 5.93 9.40
C ARG A 44 21.86 7.30 9.94
N ASP A 45 22.63 8.32 9.55
CA ASP A 45 22.42 9.70 9.98
C ASP A 45 21.11 10.24 9.44
N TRP A 46 20.80 10.00 8.18
CA TRP A 46 19.49 10.31 7.60
C TRP A 46 18.34 9.66 8.37
N THR A 47 18.45 8.38 8.71
CA THR A 47 17.43 7.66 9.49
C THR A 47 17.20 8.29 10.85
N ARG A 48 18.31 8.66 11.54
CA ARG A 48 18.23 9.33 12.84
C ARG A 48 17.54 10.70 12.74
N ASP A 49 17.88 11.48 11.73
CA ASP A 49 17.31 12.81 11.51
C ASP A 49 15.81 12.70 11.18
N ARG A 50 15.43 11.78 10.29
CA ARG A 50 14.00 11.49 10.00
C ARG A 50 13.23 11.02 11.22
N LEU A 51 13.81 10.16 12.04
CA LEU A 51 13.18 9.74 13.29
C LEU A 51 12.95 10.93 14.22
N SER A 52 13.94 11.80 14.36
CA SER A 52 13.84 13.01 15.16
C SER A 52 12.75 13.97 14.66
N GLU A 53 12.60 14.12 13.32
CA GLU A 53 11.53 14.90 12.70
C GLU A 53 10.12 14.34 12.98
N VAL A 54 9.99 13.01 13.15
CA VAL A 54 8.72 12.38 13.53
C VAL A 54 8.46 12.49 15.03
N LEU A 55 9.48 12.24 15.86
CA LEU A 55 9.32 12.21 17.32
C LEU A 55 9.11 13.61 17.90
N TRP A 56 9.69 14.65 17.32
CA TRP A 56 9.51 16.00 17.80
C TRP A 56 8.06 16.50 17.78
N PRO A 57 7.31 16.43 16.67
CA PRO A 57 5.89 16.74 16.69
C PRO A 57 5.10 15.76 17.56
N ALA A 58 5.45 14.46 17.54
CA ALA A 58 4.77 13.45 18.33
C ALA A 58 4.86 13.74 19.84
N SER A 59 5.99 14.25 20.35
CA SER A 59 6.14 14.62 21.75
C SER A 59 5.21 15.76 22.20
N ARG A 60 4.66 16.51 21.25
CA ARG A 60 3.71 17.61 21.48
C ARG A 60 2.26 17.20 21.24
N SER A 61 2.01 15.97 20.82
CA SER A 61 0.65 15.41 20.73
C SER A 61 0.06 15.20 22.12
N GLY A 62 -1.27 15.03 22.18
CA GLY A 62 -1.93 14.70 23.45
C GLY A 62 -1.33 13.46 24.12
N TYR A 63 -1.04 12.39 23.32
CA TYR A 63 -0.36 11.20 23.84
C TYR A 63 1.08 11.49 24.27
N GLY A 64 1.86 12.18 23.43
CA GLY A 64 3.26 12.51 23.74
C GLY A 64 3.44 13.31 25.03
N LEU A 65 2.53 14.23 25.32
CA LEU A 65 2.52 15.01 26.58
C LEU A 65 2.23 14.10 27.79
N ILE A 66 1.30 13.14 27.67
CA ILE A 66 0.96 12.22 28.75
C ILE A 66 2.15 11.30 29.08
N VAL A 67 2.80 10.71 28.06
CA VAL A 67 3.90 9.77 28.27
C VAL A 67 5.25 10.48 28.43
N ARG A 68 5.30 11.82 28.33
CA ARG A 68 6.52 12.64 28.34
C ARG A 68 7.55 12.17 27.30
N GLY A 69 7.06 11.82 26.11
CA GLY A 69 7.88 11.34 25.01
C GLY A 69 8.93 12.37 24.59
N GLY A 70 10.14 11.93 24.36
CA GLY A 70 11.27 12.73 23.94
C GLY A 70 11.60 12.59 22.44
N ARG A 71 12.79 13.06 22.06
CA ARG A 71 13.35 12.90 20.71
C ARG A 71 14.01 11.53 20.49
N ASP A 72 14.20 10.76 21.55
CA ASP A 72 14.73 9.39 21.52
C ASP A 72 13.56 8.41 21.58
N ILE A 73 13.52 7.47 20.65
CA ILE A 73 12.49 6.43 20.61
C ILE A 73 12.47 5.57 21.88
N ALA A 74 13.62 5.41 22.55
CA ALA A 74 13.73 4.67 23.81
C ALA A 74 12.97 5.32 24.96
N SER A 75 12.63 6.61 24.86
CA SER A 75 11.80 7.32 25.86
C SER A 75 10.30 7.07 25.71
N TRP A 76 9.88 6.36 24.64
CA TRP A 76 8.47 6.10 24.38
C TRP A 76 8.08 4.71 24.85
N PRO A 77 6.92 4.56 25.53
CA PRO A 77 6.41 3.25 25.92
C PRO A 77 5.93 2.48 24.70
N LEU A 78 5.82 1.17 24.85
CA LEU A 78 5.17 0.31 23.84
C LEU A 78 3.70 0.69 23.72
N LEU A 79 3.25 0.85 22.47
CA LEU A 79 1.90 1.27 22.14
C LEU A 79 1.11 0.12 21.53
N THR A 80 -0.11 -0.10 22.01
CA THR A 80 -1.02 -1.10 21.46
C THR A 80 -2.06 -0.50 20.53
N LYS A 81 -2.61 -1.32 19.63
CA LYS A 81 -3.74 -0.90 18.76
C LYS A 81 -4.97 -0.45 19.56
N ALA A 82 -5.21 -1.05 20.73
CA ALA A 82 -6.34 -0.72 21.59
C ALA A 82 -6.24 0.71 22.14
N GLU A 83 -5.04 1.12 22.57
CA GLU A 83 -4.78 2.49 23.05
C GLU A 83 -5.00 3.53 21.93
N VAL A 84 -4.49 3.27 20.73
CA VAL A 84 -4.70 4.20 19.60
C VAL A 84 -6.19 4.30 19.23
N ARG A 85 -6.94 3.20 19.27
CA ARG A 85 -8.39 3.22 19.00
C ARG A 85 -9.19 3.96 20.05
N ALA A 86 -8.80 3.86 21.30
CA ALA A 86 -9.48 4.53 22.41
C ALA A 86 -9.41 6.06 22.29
N ALA A 87 -8.30 6.60 21.78
CA ALA A 87 -8.10 8.04 21.71
C ALA A 87 -7.34 8.46 20.40
N PRO A 88 -7.88 8.20 19.20
CA PRO A 88 -7.15 8.41 17.94
C PRO A 88 -6.69 9.86 17.74
N LYS A 89 -7.46 10.84 18.21
CA LYS A 89 -7.10 12.26 18.14
C LYS A 89 -5.88 12.63 18.98
N ALA A 90 -5.59 11.88 20.04
CA ALA A 90 -4.42 12.13 20.88
C ALA A 90 -3.09 11.82 20.18
N PHE A 91 -3.14 11.02 19.12
CA PHE A 91 -1.98 10.63 18.30
C PHE A 91 -1.81 11.47 17.03
N ALA A 92 -2.77 12.36 16.75
CA ALA A 92 -2.69 13.21 15.56
C ALA A 92 -1.65 14.32 15.79
N VAL A 93 -0.75 14.49 14.85
CA VAL A 93 0.30 15.53 14.87
C VAL A 93 0.25 16.38 13.61
N GLY A 94 0.59 17.66 13.72
CA GLY A 94 0.72 18.59 12.61
C GLY A 94 -0.61 19.00 11.96
N SER A 95 -0.50 19.62 10.78
CA SER A 95 -1.65 20.10 10.01
C SER A 95 -2.38 18.93 9.34
N GLN A 96 -3.71 18.94 9.42
CA GLN A 96 -4.58 17.96 8.72
C GLN A 96 -4.81 18.31 7.24
N LEU A 97 -4.27 19.43 6.73
CA LEU A 97 -4.55 19.95 5.40
C LEU A 97 -4.02 19.07 4.25
N PHE A 98 -2.93 18.32 4.49
CA PHE A 98 -2.32 17.45 3.47
C PHE A 98 -2.16 16.03 4.01
N THR A 99 -3.27 15.44 4.44
CA THR A 99 -3.29 14.11 5.02
C THR A 99 -4.20 13.16 4.25
N ILE A 100 -3.86 11.89 4.28
CA ILE A 100 -4.59 10.81 3.64
C ILE A 100 -4.96 9.80 4.71
N LYS A 101 -6.24 9.48 4.80
CA LYS A 101 -6.71 8.40 5.67
C LYS A 101 -6.29 7.06 5.09
N ALA A 102 -5.78 6.21 5.94
CA ALA A 102 -5.46 4.83 5.64
C ALA A 102 -6.01 3.91 6.74
N SER A 103 -6.23 2.66 6.41
CA SER A 103 -6.74 1.64 7.31
C SER A 103 -5.84 0.42 7.28
N THR A 104 -5.57 -0.17 8.43
CA THR A 104 -4.85 -1.44 8.49
C THR A 104 -5.80 -2.59 8.17
N GLY A 105 -5.38 -3.51 7.30
CA GLY A 105 -6.08 -4.81 7.12
C GLY A 105 -5.95 -5.62 8.42
N GLY A 106 -7.01 -5.68 9.21
CA GLY A 106 -6.99 -6.42 10.48
C GLY A 106 -7.35 -7.88 10.26
N THR A 107 -6.41 -8.80 10.48
CA THR A 107 -6.68 -10.24 10.55
C THR A 107 -7.30 -10.66 11.89
N SER A 108 -7.24 -9.83 12.92
CA SER A 108 -7.62 -10.14 14.29
C SER A 108 -8.51 -9.07 14.96
N GLY A 109 -9.37 -8.40 14.20
CA GLY A 109 -10.31 -7.43 14.78
C GLY A 109 -10.53 -6.18 13.91
N ALA A 110 -11.22 -5.18 14.47
CA ALA A 110 -11.56 -3.96 13.75
C ALA A 110 -10.31 -3.25 13.20
N PRO A 111 -10.35 -2.74 11.96
CA PRO A 111 -9.22 -2.03 11.36
C PRO A 111 -8.83 -0.80 12.17
N LEU A 112 -7.55 -0.48 12.19
CA LEU A 112 -7.03 0.77 12.75
C LEU A 112 -7.02 1.83 11.66
N GLU A 113 -7.74 2.92 11.89
CA GLU A 113 -7.62 4.10 11.02
C GLU A 113 -6.40 4.91 11.42
N ILE A 114 -5.59 5.25 10.44
CA ILE A 114 -4.40 6.10 10.60
C ILE A 114 -4.45 7.25 9.60
N VAL A 115 -3.79 8.34 9.96
CA VAL A 115 -3.65 9.52 9.10
C VAL A 115 -2.19 9.60 8.67
N ARG A 116 -1.97 9.67 7.37
CA ARG A 116 -0.64 9.74 6.75
C ARG A 116 -0.44 11.10 6.10
N SER A 117 0.75 11.65 6.20
CA SER A 117 1.08 12.87 5.46
C SER A 117 1.23 12.59 3.96
N LEU A 118 0.85 13.55 3.13
CA LEU A 118 1.00 13.43 1.67
C LEU A 118 2.46 13.17 1.25
N PRO A 119 3.48 13.87 1.78
CA PRO A 119 4.87 13.56 1.46
C PRO A 119 5.26 12.11 1.76
N SER A 120 4.79 11.53 2.88
CA SER A 120 5.11 10.13 3.22
C SER A 120 4.50 9.13 2.24
N VAL A 121 3.29 9.40 1.75
CA VAL A 121 2.61 8.57 0.74
C VAL A 121 3.31 8.68 -0.61
N VAL A 122 3.76 9.87 -0.98
CA VAL A 122 4.52 10.11 -2.21
C VAL A 122 5.88 9.41 -2.15
N PHE A 123 6.60 9.50 -1.02
CA PHE A 123 7.91 8.84 -0.87
C PHE A 123 7.78 7.31 -0.97
N GLU A 124 6.75 6.72 -0.35
CA GLU A 124 6.44 5.29 -0.51
C GLU A 124 6.22 4.92 -1.99
N GLN A 125 5.46 5.74 -2.72
CA GLN A 125 5.22 5.49 -4.15
C GLN A 125 6.50 5.58 -4.97
N VAL A 126 7.37 6.52 -4.67
CA VAL A 126 8.68 6.64 -5.32
C VAL A 126 9.53 5.39 -5.10
N CYS A 127 9.52 4.85 -3.88
CA CYS A 127 10.21 3.58 -3.58
C CYS A 127 9.64 2.41 -4.41
N ILE A 128 8.31 2.31 -4.53
CA ILE A 128 7.64 1.27 -5.33
C ILE A 128 8.02 1.44 -6.81
N ASP A 129 7.90 2.65 -7.36
CA ASP A 129 8.22 2.94 -8.76
C ASP A 129 9.69 2.61 -9.07
N ARG A 130 10.60 2.91 -8.13
CA ARG A 130 12.02 2.58 -8.25
C ARG A 130 12.29 1.08 -8.21
N MET A 131 11.61 0.34 -7.35
CA MET A 131 11.71 -1.12 -7.31
C MET A 131 11.27 -1.75 -8.63
N MET A 132 10.16 -1.29 -9.20
CA MET A 132 9.67 -1.75 -10.51
C MET A 132 10.66 -1.41 -11.63
N GLN A 133 11.19 -0.20 -11.63
CA GLN A 133 12.21 0.23 -12.61
C GLN A 133 13.46 -0.66 -12.58
N LYS A 134 13.91 -1.10 -11.39
CA LYS A 134 15.08 -1.98 -11.24
C LYS A 134 14.90 -3.35 -11.88
N VAL A 135 13.67 -3.79 -12.06
CA VAL A 135 13.34 -5.06 -12.75
C VAL A 135 12.83 -4.82 -14.19
N GLY A 136 13.04 -3.62 -14.73
CA GLY A 136 12.70 -3.28 -16.10
C GLY A 136 11.22 -2.98 -16.36
N VAL A 137 10.42 -2.79 -15.29
CA VAL A 137 8.98 -2.52 -15.38
C VAL A 137 8.70 -1.03 -15.18
N ASP A 138 8.04 -0.38 -16.14
CA ASP A 138 7.55 0.98 -15.97
C ASP A 138 6.25 0.98 -15.13
N ALA A 139 6.35 1.40 -13.89
CA ALA A 139 5.25 1.44 -12.94
C ALA A 139 4.04 2.29 -13.38
N ARG A 140 4.22 3.18 -14.37
CA ARG A 140 3.15 4.07 -14.87
C ARG A 140 2.33 3.46 -16.00
N SER A 141 2.99 2.73 -16.88
CA SER A 141 2.38 2.16 -18.10
C SER A 141 2.17 0.66 -18.05
N ALA A 142 2.97 -0.06 -17.26
CA ALA A 142 2.94 -1.51 -17.21
C ALA A 142 1.58 -2.08 -16.80
N LYS A 143 1.17 -3.14 -17.49
CA LYS A 143 0.02 -3.94 -17.11
C LYS A 143 0.36 -4.80 -15.89
N CYS A 144 -0.36 -4.60 -14.81
CA CYS A 144 -0.11 -5.33 -13.56
C CYS A 144 -1.35 -6.09 -13.09
N VAL A 145 -1.19 -7.36 -12.78
CA VAL A 145 -2.15 -8.10 -11.98
C VAL A 145 -1.91 -7.77 -10.50
N VAL A 146 -2.97 -7.49 -9.77
CA VAL A 146 -2.93 -7.20 -8.33
C VAL A 146 -3.71 -8.26 -7.58
N LEU A 147 -3.04 -9.01 -6.72
CA LEU A 147 -3.64 -10.04 -5.86
C LEU A 147 -3.36 -9.71 -4.39
N ARG A 148 -4.25 -8.91 -3.81
CA ARG A 148 -4.22 -8.49 -2.41
C ARG A 148 -5.54 -8.84 -1.74
N THR A 149 -5.61 -8.65 -0.42
CA THR A 149 -6.83 -8.84 0.38
C THR A 149 -7.83 -7.68 0.21
N GLU A 150 -7.91 -7.08 -0.96
CA GLU A 150 -8.91 -6.04 -1.23
C GLU A 150 -10.27 -6.70 -1.46
N THR A 151 -11.28 -6.22 -0.75
CA THR A 151 -12.66 -6.68 -0.97
C THR A 151 -13.23 -5.98 -2.20
N ILE A 152 -13.04 -6.60 -3.35
CA ILE A 152 -13.56 -6.11 -4.64
C ILE A 152 -14.95 -6.66 -4.96
N LYS A 153 -15.40 -7.67 -4.22
CA LYS A 153 -16.65 -8.40 -4.40
C LYS A 153 -17.12 -8.94 -3.04
N ASP A 154 -18.43 -9.13 -2.88
CA ASP A 154 -18.98 -9.80 -1.70
C ASP A 154 -18.37 -11.22 -1.59
N PRO A 155 -17.80 -11.61 -0.43
CA PRO A 155 -17.25 -12.94 -0.24
C PRO A 155 -18.22 -14.09 -0.50
N ASN A 156 -19.53 -13.85 -0.41
CA ASN A 156 -20.59 -14.83 -0.65
C ASN A 156 -21.14 -14.80 -2.10
N ASP A 157 -20.65 -13.91 -2.96
CA ASP A 157 -21.05 -13.86 -4.36
C ASP A 157 -20.10 -14.70 -5.22
N PHE A 158 -20.44 -15.95 -5.48
CA PHE A 158 -19.66 -16.90 -6.27
C PHE A 158 -19.90 -16.81 -7.79
N ASN A 159 -20.58 -15.78 -8.28
CA ASN A 159 -20.76 -15.59 -9.71
C ASN A 159 -19.55 -14.87 -10.32
N PRO A 160 -18.97 -15.31 -11.44
CA PRO A 160 -17.90 -14.58 -12.11
C PRO A 160 -18.39 -13.20 -12.61
N PRO A 161 -17.48 -12.23 -12.87
CA PRO A 161 -16.03 -12.32 -12.72
C PRO A 161 -15.56 -12.10 -11.27
N TYR A 162 -14.41 -12.73 -10.92
CA TYR A 162 -13.75 -12.57 -9.61
C TYR A 162 -12.66 -11.50 -9.66
N TRP A 163 -12.73 -10.60 -10.62
CA TRP A 163 -11.76 -9.51 -10.81
C TRP A 163 -12.45 -8.25 -11.32
N ILE A 164 -11.71 -7.15 -11.22
CA ILE A 164 -12.08 -5.86 -11.80
C ILE A 164 -10.91 -5.28 -12.58
N HIS A 165 -11.21 -4.56 -13.66
CA HIS A 165 -10.23 -3.72 -14.35
C HIS A 165 -10.14 -2.35 -13.69
N ALA A 166 -8.93 -1.88 -13.45
CA ALA A 166 -8.61 -0.68 -12.70
C ALA A 166 -7.50 0.13 -13.38
N GLY A 167 -7.17 1.30 -12.85
CA GLY A 167 -6.03 2.10 -13.30
C GLY A 167 -6.05 2.47 -14.78
N GLY A 168 -7.23 2.83 -15.31
CA GLY A 168 -7.34 3.12 -16.75
C GLY A 168 -7.24 1.90 -17.67
N GLY A 169 -7.31 0.68 -17.11
CA GLY A 169 -7.15 -0.58 -17.84
C GLY A 169 -5.81 -1.28 -17.60
N ASN A 170 -4.85 -0.62 -16.96
CA ASN A 170 -3.51 -1.20 -16.71
C ASN A 170 -3.42 -2.05 -15.44
N ARG A 171 -4.53 -2.25 -14.73
CA ARG A 171 -4.60 -3.06 -13.51
C ARG A 171 -5.72 -4.09 -13.62
N LEU A 172 -5.39 -5.35 -13.41
CA LEU A 172 -6.35 -6.42 -13.20
C LEU A 172 -6.30 -6.80 -11.72
N VAL A 173 -7.30 -6.37 -10.95
CA VAL A 173 -7.36 -6.63 -9.50
C VAL A 173 -8.18 -7.88 -9.27
N LEU A 174 -7.54 -8.91 -8.74
CA LEU A 174 -8.12 -10.22 -8.47
C LEU A 174 -8.61 -10.31 -7.03
N SER A 175 -9.73 -10.98 -6.82
CA SER A 175 -10.23 -11.33 -5.48
C SER A 175 -9.42 -12.47 -4.90
N SER A 176 -8.74 -12.25 -3.77
CA SER A 176 -8.06 -13.34 -3.06
C SER A 176 -9.03 -14.26 -2.32
N THR A 177 -10.22 -13.78 -1.99
CA THR A 177 -11.25 -14.53 -1.25
C THR A 177 -11.87 -15.66 -2.07
N HIS A 178 -11.96 -15.47 -3.40
CA HIS A 178 -12.57 -16.43 -4.31
C HIS A 178 -11.56 -17.34 -5.02
N LEU A 179 -10.26 -17.18 -4.70
CA LEU A 179 -9.20 -17.99 -5.31
C LEU A 179 -9.16 -19.38 -4.67
N ASN A 180 -9.59 -20.39 -5.41
CA ASN A 180 -9.63 -21.79 -4.98
C ASN A 180 -9.53 -22.74 -6.20
N ALA A 181 -9.59 -24.05 -5.96
CA ALA A 181 -9.45 -25.07 -7.01
C ALA A 181 -10.57 -25.06 -8.05
N GLU A 182 -11.76 -24.57 -7.74
CA GLU A 182 -12.91 -24.50 -8.64
C GLU A 182 -12.83 -23.29 -9.57
N THR A 183 -12.24 -22.19 -9.10
CA THR A 183 -12.20 -20.91 -9.82
C THR A 183 -10.87 -20.65 -10.54
N ILE A 184 -9.82 -21.41 -10.24
CA ILE A 184 -8.45 -21.15 -10.73
C ILE A 184 -8.35 -21.07 -12.26
N GLU A 185 -9.15 -21.85 -13.00
CA GLU A 185 -9.15 -21.84 -14.46
C GLU A 185 -9.65 -20.49 -15.03
N GLU A 186 -10.61 -19.86 -14.34
CA GLU A 186 -11.09 -18.52 -14.72
C GLU A 186 -10.05 -17.46 -14.44
N TYR A 187 -9.35 -17.57 -13.30
CA TYR A 187 -8.23 -16.66 -12.96
C TYR A 187 -7.10 -16.79 -13.98
N ALA A 188 -6.70 -18.00 -14.32
CA ALA A 188 -5.66 -18.26 -15.32
C ALA A 188 -6.00 -17.62 -16.67
N ARG A 189 -7.23 -17.84 -17.15
CA ARG A 189 -7.71 -17.26 -18.41
C ARG A 189 -7.70 -15.74 -18.36
N ALA A 190 -8.20 -15.14 -17.27
CA ALA A 190 -8.23 -13.69 -17.12
C ALA A 190 -6.83 -13.07 -17.08
N ILE A 191 -5.86 -13.74 -16.46
CA ILE A 191 -4.45 -13.30 -16.42
C ILE A 191 -3.83 -13.42 -17.81
N GLU A 192 -4.02 -14.55 -18.50
CA GLU A 192 -3.51 -14.77 -19.87
C GLU A 192 -4.07 -13.73 -20.85
N GLU A 193 -5.39 -13.49 -20.85
CA GLU A 193 -6.03 -12.49 -21.70
C GLU A 193 -5.56 -11.06 -21.39
N PHE A 194 -5.32 -10.78 -20.12
CA PHE A 194 -4.80 -9.48 -19.71
C PHE A 194 -3.35 -9.27 -20.12
N ALA A 195 -2.56 -10.33 -20.25
CA ALA A 195 -1.13 -10.33 -20.61
C ALA A 195 -0.31 -9.33 -19.75
N PRO A 196 -0.18 -9.56 -18.45
CA PRO A 196 0.50 -8.65 -17.55
C PRO A 196 2.02 -8.68 -17.71
N GLU A 197 2.68 -7.53 -17.46
CA GLU A 197 4.14 -7.43 -17.34
C GLU A 197 4.62 -7.77 -15.93
N CYS A 198 3.73 -7.65 -14.91
CA CYS A 198 4.06 -7.97 -13.53
C CYS A 198 2.85 -8.42 -12.71
N LEU A 199 3.15 -9.19 -11.66
CA LEU A 199 2.20 -9.58 -10.60
C LEU A 199 2.59 -8.88 -9.29
N LEU A 200 1.63 -8.20 -8.69
CA LEU A 200 1.77 -7.52 -7.40
C LEU A 200 0.84 -8.20 -6.40
N GLY A 201 1.38 -8.81 -5.37
CA GLY A 201 0.56 -9.51 -4.39
C GLY A 201 1.25 -9.70 -3.06
N TYR A 202 0.49 -10.15 -2.07
CA TYR A 202 1.12 -10.67 -0.86
C TYR A 202 1.78 -12.03 -1.15
N PRO A 203 2.92 -12.33 -0.54
CA PRO A 203 3.62 -13.60 -0.78
C PRO A 203 2.71 -14.82 -0.65
N THR A 204 1.88 -14.87 0.39
CA THR A 204 0.92 -15.96 0.62
C THR A 204 -0.15 -16.08 -0.47
N SER A 205 -0.61 -14.96 -1.02
CA SER A 205 -1.60 -14.97 -2.11
C SER A 205 -0.98 -15.44 -3.43
N LEU A 206 0.25 -15.02 -3.70
CA LEU A 206 0.99 -15.47 -4.88
C LEU A 206 1.35 -16.96 -4.78
N GLU A 207 1.76 -17.42 -3.58
CA GLU A 207 1.99 -18.84 -3.33
C GLU A 207 0.74 -19.67 -3.57
N ALA A 208 -0.42 -19.25 -3.04
CA ALA A 208 -1.70 -19.93 -3.27
C ALA A 208 -2.04 -20.02 -4.76
N LEU A 209 -1.86 -18.92 -5.50
CA LEU A 209 -2.06 -18.89 -6.96
C LEU A 209 -1.14 -19.90 -7.66
N CYS A 210 0.15 -19.90 -7.34
CA CYS A 210 1.12 -20.81 -7.94
C CYS A 210 0.81 -22.29 -7.63
N LEU A 211 0.42 -22.60 -6.40
CA LEU A 211 0.07 -23.97 -6.00
C LEU A 211 -1.16 -24.48 -6.75
N LEU A 212 -2.21 -23.64 -6.88
CA LEU A 212 -3.42 -23.99 -7.62
C LEU A 212 -3.13 -24.17 -9.11
N LEU A 213 -2.37 -23.29 -9.75
CA LEU A 213 -1.95 -23.44 -11.14
C LEU A 213 -1.14 -24.72 -11.37
N LYS A 214 -0.25 -25.06 -10.43
CA LYS A 214 0.51 -26.31 -10.50
C LYS A 214 -0.38 -27.55 -10.43
N GLN A 215 -1.45 -27.53 -9.62
CA GLN A 215 -2.40 -28.64 -9.50
C GLN A 215 -3.18 -28.85 -10.81
N THR A 216 -3.54 -27.77 -11.49
CA THR A 216 -4.24 -27.84 -12.79
C THR A 216 -3.29 -28.02 -13.99
N LYS A 217 -1.96 -28.12 -13.73
CA LYS A 217 -0.89 -28.20 -14.75
C LYS A 217 -0.86 -27.00 -15.72
N ARG A 218 -1.43 -25.87 -15.29
CA ARG A 218 -1.38 -24.60 -16.03
C ARG A 218 -0.06 -23.88 -15.81
N ARG A 219 0.43 -23.22 -16.86
CA ARG A 219 1.53 -22.25 -16.82
C ARG A 219 0.98 -20.90 -17.30
N LEU A 220 1.31 -19.84 -16.59
CA LEU A 220 1.05 -18.47 -17.02
C LEU A 220 2.26 -17.92 -17.77
#